data_3981d8c6bd09197a033003e8b1af0b07
#
_entry.id   3981d8c6bd09197a033003e8b1af0b07
#
_cell.length_a   1.000
_cell.length_b   1.000
_cell.length_c   1.000
_cell.angle_alpha   90.00
_cell.angle_beta   90.00
_cell.angle_gamma   90.00
#
_symmetry.space_group_name_H-M   'P 1'
#
loop_
_entity.id
_entity.type
_entity.pdbx_description
1 polymer ?
#
loop_
_entity_poly.entity_id
_entity_poly.type
_entity_poly.pdbx_seq_one_letter_code
_entity_poly.pdbx_strand_id
1 'polypeptide(L)'
;PWERKTPEREASVLTEDVLDFITSCLEEDEAEGLKKQRHTARRIFDRLVEEKGFEGGESTIRRAVHEIRGKMPQAFVPLQFDPADAIQVDWGEATVYLNGEKTVVNLFCARLCYSCRPVVLAYRRQNEESFLDAFVNIFNILGGTTARVIFDNGKVAVKEGFGAHARMQEGYSALSAHYGFDAVFCNPAEGHEKGLVEGLVGWARRNICVPVPKVTDMQDLNYELLARCLKYENHKIRGKKATVGEMFQEEKRFLRRLPPYI
;
A
#
# COMPACT_ATOMS: atom_id res chain seq x y z
N PRO A 1 19.40 -39.95 37.56
CA PRO A 1 19.29 -39.24 36.33
C PRO A 1 17.95 -39.58 35.68
N TRP A 2 17.12 -38.59 35.46
CA TRP A 2 15.80 -38.74 34.87
C TRP A 2 15.98 -38.66 33.34
N GLU A 3 16.09 -39.80 32.68
CA GLU A 3 15.92 -39.87 31.23
C GLU A 3 14.43 -39.74 30.91
N ARG A 4 14.02 -38.57 30.45
CA ARG A 4 12.71 -38.39 29.78
C ARG A 4 12.77 -39.12 28.46
N LYS A 5 12.16 -40.30 28.36
CA LYS A 5 11.84 -40.90 27.06
C LYS A 5 10.91 -39.95 26.31
N THR A 6 11.40 -39.35 25.21
CA THR A 6 10.56 -38.63 24.28
C THR A 6 9.58 -39.64 23.71
N PRO A 7 8.25 -39.40 23.78
CA PRO A 7 7.30 -40.32 23.18
C PRO A 7 7.59 -40.39 21.67
N GLU A 8 7.58 -41.62 21.13
CA GLU A 8 7.60 -41.82 19.67
C GLU A 8 6.47 -40.99 19.07
N ARG A 9 6.83 -40.08 18.17
CA ARG A 9 5.85 -39.30 17.41
C ARG A 9 5.11 -40.30 16.51
N GLU A 10 3.79 -40.41 16.71
CA GLU A 10 2.90 -41.06 15.75
C GLU A 10 3.19 -40.53 14.34
N ALA A 11 3.13 -41.43 13.35
CA ALA A 11 3.38 -41.11 11.95
C ALA A 11 2.61 -39.85 11.56
N SER A 12 3.27 -38.86 10.97
CA SER A 12 2.69 -37.59 10.56
C SER A 12 1.50 -37.89 9.64
N VAL A 13 0.31 -37.43 10.00
CA VAL A 13 -0.89 -37.51 9.17
C VAL A 13 -0.70 -36.78 7.84
N LEU A 14 0.32 -35.92 7.75
CA LEU A 14 0.75 -35.25 6.52
C LEU A 14 1.69 -36.14 5.74
N THR A 15 1.12 -37.04 4.95
CA THR A 15 1.88 -37.86 3.98
C THR A 15 2.29 -37.01 2.78
N GLU A 16 3.22 -37.51 1.97
CA GLU A 16 3.66 -36.86 0.74
C GLU A 16 2.46 -36.66 -0.22
N ASP A 17 1.60 -37.62 -0.37
CA ASP A 17 0.35 -37.53 -1.17
C ASP A 17 -0.57 -36.39 -0.72
N VAL A 18 -0.68 -36.15 0.59
CA VAL A 18 -1.48 -35.05 1.15
C VAL A 18 -0.85 -33.70 0.84
N LEU A 19 0.47 -33.59 0.96
CA LEU A 19 1.20 -32.36 0.64
C LEU A 19 1.15 -32.03 -0.84
N ASP A 20 1.29 -33.05 -1.71
CA ASP A 20 1.19 -32.91 -3.16
C ASP A 20 -0.23 -32.47 -3.57
N PHE A 21 -1.27 -33.03 -2.96
CA PHE A 21 -2.65 -32.60 -3.20
C PHE A 21 -2.87 -31.15 -2.81
N ILE A 22 -2.36 -30.72 -1.64
CA ILE A 22 -2.46 -29.31 -1.21
C ILE A 22 -1.71 -28.41 -2.22
N THR A 23 -0.53 -28.80 -2.63
CA THR A 23 0.29 -28.04 -3.59
C THR A 23 -0.43 -27.90 -4.93
N SER A 24 -0.98 -29.00 -5.47
CA SER A 24 -1.77 -29.01 -6.71
C SER A 24 -2.98 -28.05 -6.65
N CYS A 25 -3.74 -28.07 -5.55
CA CYS A 25 -4.86 -27.12 -5.38
C CYS A 25 -4.42 -25.65 -5.41
N LEU A 26 -3.24 -25.35 -4.84
CA LEU A 26 -2.71 -24.00 -4.80
C LEU A 26 -2.12 -23.56 -6.16
N GLU A 27 -1.54 -24.48 -6.91
CA GLU A 27 -1.05 -24.26 -8.28
C GLU A 27 -2.21 -24.05 -9.26
N GLU A 28 -3.31 -24.83 -9.11
CA GLU A 28 -4.55 -24.60 -9.85
C GLU A 28 -5.06 -23.18 -9.64
N ASP A 29 -5.11 -22.70 -8.38
CA ASP A 29 -5.53 -21.34 -8.04
C ASP A 29 -4.68 -20.26 -8.72
N GLU A 30 -3.37 -20.48 -8.82
CA GLU A 30 -2.46 -19.54 -9.48
C GLU A 30 -2.61 -19.58 -11.01
N ALA A 31 -2.78 -20.78 -11.59
CA ALA A 31 -2.99 -20.95 -13.02
C ALA A 31 -4.29 -20.31 -13.52
N GLU A 32 -5.38 -20.48 -12.74
CA GLU A 32 -6.69 -19.85 -13.05
C GLU A 32 -6.69 -18.33 -12.86
N GLY A 33 -5.81 -17.79 -12.00
CA GLY A 33 -5.67 -16.36 -11.78
C GLY A 33 -6.88 -15.65 -11.13
N LEU A 34 -7.86 -16.39 -10.62
CA LEU A 34 -9.12 -15.86 -10.07
C LEU A 34 -8.94 -15.42 -8.62
N LYS A 35 -8.85 -14.10 -8.35
CA LYS A 35 -8.55 -13.55 -7.02
C LYS A 35 -9.59 -13.87 -5.93
N LYS A 36 -10.86 -13.97 -6.31
CA LYS A 36 -11.97 -14.17 -5.36
C LYS A 36 -12.46 -15.61 -5.33
N GLN A 37 -11.99 -16.48 -6.21
CA GLN A 37 -12.43 -17.87 -6.37
C GLN A 37 -11.22 -18.79 -6.27
N ARG A 38 -10.67 -18.88 -5.05
CA ARG A 38 -9.50 -19.68 -4.70
C ARG A 38 -9.82 -20.66 -3.57
N HIS A 39 -9.09 -21.76 -3.52
CA HIS A 39 -9.19 -22.69 -2.42
C HIS A 39 -8.85 -22.02 -1.09
N THR A 40 -9.76 -22.12 -0.12
CA THR A 40 -9.45 -21.85 1.28
C THR A 40 -8.84 -23.10 1.91
N ALA A 41 -8.10 -22.96 3.01
CA ALA A 41 -7.58 -24.12 3.74
C ALA A 41 -8.70 -25.07 4.18
N ARG A 42 -9.90 -24.55 4.51
CA ARG A 42 -11.09 -25.33 4.81
C ARG A 42 -11.55 -26.13 3.58
N ARG A 43 -11.65 -25.51 2.40
CA ARG A 43 -12.09 -26.23 1.18
C ARG A 43 -11.08 -27.31 0.77
N ILE A 44 -9.77 -27.05 0.91
CA ILE A 44 -8.74 -28.08 0.68
C ILE A 44 -8.91 -29.25 1.64
N PHE A 45 -9.19 -28.97 2.92
CA PHE A 45 -9.47 -30.01 3.90
C PHE A 45 -10.71 -30.83 3.50
N ASP A 46 -11.84 -30.18 3.15
CA ASP A 46 -13.06 -30.85 2.75
C ASP A 46 -12.83 -31.73 1.51
N ARG A 47 -12.08 -31.24 0.49
CA ARG A 47 -11.70 -32.02 -0.69
C ARG A 47 -10.79 -33.22 -0.34
N LEU A 48 -9.85 -33.04 0.58
CA LEU A 48 -9.01 -34.15 1.05
C LEU A 48 -9.84 -35.27 1.71
N VAL A 49 -10.82 -34.89 2.51
CA VAL A 49 -11.75 -35.86 3.12
C VAL A 49 -12.61 -36.51 2.04
N GLU A 50 -13.21 -35.74 1.13
CA GLU A 50 -14.12 -36.20 0.07
C GLU A 50 -13.40 -37.08 -0.97
N GLU A 51 -12.22 -36.68 -1.42
CA GLU A 51 -11.52 -37.27 -2.57
C GLU A 51 -10.45 -38.30 -2.19
N LYS A 52 -9.88 -38.18 -0.98
CA LYS A 52 -8.73 -38.99 -0.52
C LYS A 52 -9.00 -39.75 0.80
N GLY A 53 -10.18 -39.54 1.42
CA GLY A 53 -10.51 -40.20 2.70
C GLY A 53 -9.60 -39.77 3.84
N PHE A 54 -9.17 -38.50 3.86
CA PHE A 54 -8.26 -37.97 4.88
C PHE A 54 -8.90 -37.97 6.27
N GLU A 55 -8.24 -38.60 7.25
CA GLU A 55 -8.74 -38.76 8.63
C GLU A 55 -8.10 -37.77 9.63
N GLY A 56 -7.22 -36.86 9.14
CA GLY A 56 -6.54 -35.87 9.98
C GLY A 56 -7.43 -34.67 10.32
N GLY A 57 -6.93 -33.81 11.22
CA GLY A 57 -7.66 -32.60 11.64
C GLY A 57 -7.51 -31.42 10.68
N GLU A 58 -8.54 -30.56 10.58
CA GLU A 58 -8.52 -29.33 9.79
C GLU A 58 -7.34 -28.41 10.15
N SER A 59 -7.01 -28.31 11.45
CA SER A 59 -5.89 -27.48 11.94
C SER A 59 -4.54 -27.89 11.33
N THR A 60 -4.36 -29.19 11.07
CA THR A 60 -3.14 -29.73 10.43
C THR A 60 -3.05 -29.26 8.98
N ILE A 61 -4.14 -29.35 8.23
CA ILE A 61 -4.20 -28.89 6.84
C ILE A 61 -4.06 -27.37 6.78
N ARG A 62 -4.68 -26.61 7.68
CA ARG A 62 -4.53 -25.14 7.73
C ARG A 62 -3.08 -24.71 7.92
N ARG A 63 -2.33 -25.39 8.81
CA ARG A 63 -0.91 -25.15 9.01
C ARG A 63 -0.10 -25.51 7.77
N ALA A 64 -0.33 -26.67 7.16
CA ALA A 64 0.36 -27.11 5.94
C ALA A 64 0.11 -26.15 4.77
N VAL A 65 -1.12 -25.71 4.54
CA VAL A 65 -1.48 -24.71 3.53
C VAL A 65 -0.75 -23.39 3.78
N HIS A 66 -0.64 -22.94 5.03
CA HIS A 66 0.09 -21.72 5.39
C HIS A 66 1.59 -21.84 5.09
N GLU A 67 2.19 -22.97 5.44
CA GLU A 67 3.61 -23.24 5.19
C GLU A 67 3.95 -23.36 3.69
N ILE A 68 3.09 -24.05 2.92
CA ILE A 68 3.25 -24.20 1.47
C ILE A 68 3.07 -22.84 0.77
N ARG A 69 2.02 -22.08 1.10
CA ARG A 69 1.84 -20.73 0.55
C ARG A 69 3.00 -19.78 0.86
N GLY A 70 3.60 -19.92 2.04
CA GLY A 70 4.79 -19.14 2.40
C GLY A 70 6.06 -19.52 1.64
N LYS A 71 6.11 -20.74 1.08
CA LYS A 71 7.24 -21.25 0.28
C LYS A 71 7.01 -21.09 -1.23
N MET A 72 5.76 -20.99 -1.67
CA MET A 72 5.45 -20.71 -3.08
C MET A 72 6.07 -19.37 -3.46
N PRO A 73 6.89 -19.31 -4.51
CA PRO A 73 7.40 -18.05 -5.00
C PRO A 73 6.17 -17.23 -5.42
N GLN A 74 5.78 -16.28 -4.60
CA GLN A 74 4.92 -15.22 -5.10
C GLN A 74 5.72 -14.54 -6.19
N ALA A 75 5.28 -14.64 -7.44
CA ALA A 75 5.81 -13.85 -8.54
C ALA A 75 5.43 -12.38 -8.25
N PHE A 76 6.06 -11.83 -7.23
CA PHE A 76 6.06 -10.41 -6.97
C PHE A 76 7.04 -9.83 -7.98
N VAL A 77 6.52 -9.41 -9.12
CA VAL A 77 7.24 -8.50 -10.00
C VAL A 77 7.22 -7.14 -9.28
N PRO A 78 8.32 -6.70 -8.68
CA PRO A 78 8.36 -5.39 -8.06
C PRO A 78 8.08 -4.40 -9.18
N LEU A 79 7.04 -3.58 -9.05
CA LEU A 79 6.85 -2.44 -9.92
C LEU A 79 8.11 -1.57 -9.79
N GLN A 80 8.95 -1.57 -10.80
CA GLN A 80 10.10 -0.69 -10.88
C GLN A 80 9.63 0.60 -11.53
N PHE A 81 9.81 1.69 -10.81
CA PHE A 81 9.56 3.03 -11.32
C PHE A 81 10.88 3.70 -11.58
N ASP A 82 10.97 4.45 -12.66
CA ASP A 82 12.07 5.35 -12.92
C ASP A 82 11.99 6.60 -12.02
N PRO A 83 13.12 7.31 -11.79
CA PRO A 83 13.10 8.55 -11.03
C PRO A 83 12.10 9.57 -11.60
N ALA A 84 11.26 10.14 -10.75
CA ALA A 84 10.20 11.10 -11.09
C ALA A 84 9.11 10.60 -12.06
N ASP A 85 9.01 9.30 -12.26
CA ASP A 85 7.95 8.72 -13.10
C ASP A 85 6.57 8.92 -12.45
N ALA A 86 6.40 8.52 -11.19
CA ALA A 86 5.10 8.58 -10.55
C ALA A 86 5.13 8.93 -9.07
N ILE A 87 4.06 9.57 -8.62
CA ILE A 87 3.70 9.74 -7.22
C ILE A 87 2.34 9.09 -6.96
N GLN A 88 2.23 8.36 -5.86
CA GLN A 88 0.96 7.81 -5.39
C GLN A 88 0.34 8.72 -4.37
N VAL A 89 -0.97 8.88 -4.43
CA VAL A 89 -1.74 9.68 -3.48
C VAL A 89 -2.98 8.93 -3.01
N ASP A 90 -3.33 9.12 -1.75
CA ASP A 90 -4.51 8.53 -1.14
C ASP A 90 -5.02 9.40 0.01
N TRP A 91 -6.35 9.38 0.24
CA TRP A 91 -6.99 10.00 1.36
C TRP A 91 -7.29 9.01 2.47
N GLY A 92 -7.17 9.48 3.70
CA GLY A 92 -7.58 8.71 4.86
C GLY A 92 -7.84 9.58 6.07
N GLU A 93 -8.14 8.96 7.19
CA GLU A 93 -8.40 9.65 8.44
C GLU A 93 -7.38 9.27 9.50
N ALA A 94 -7.07 10.18 10.40
CA ALA A 94 -6.31 9.89 11.62
C ALA A 94 -6.89 10.63 12.81
N THR A 95 -6.67 10.06 14.00
CA THR A 95 -7.01 10.73 15.25
C THR A 95 -5.80 11.51 15.75
N VAL A 96 -6.01 12.74 16.17
CA VAL A 96 -5.02 13.64 16.76
C VAL A 96 -5.63 14.35 17.97
N TYR A 97 -4.82 15.06 18.75
CA TYR A 97 -5.29 16.00 19.75
C TYR A 97 -5.02 17.42 19.28
N LEU A 98 -6.07 18.20 19.01
CA LEU A 98 -6.00 19.61 18.69
C LEU A 98 -6.45 20.41 19.90
N ASN A 99 -5.57 21.26 20.43
CA ASN A 99 -5.83 22.02 21.63
C ASN A 99 -6.39 21.20 22.81
N GLY A 100 -5.86 19.99 22.97
CA GLY A 100 -6.30 19.04 24.01
C GLY A 100 -7.55 18.21 23.67
N GLU A 101 -8.25 18.51 22.58
CA GLU A 101 -9.43 17.78 22.15
C GLU A 101 -9.09 16.67 21.16
N LYS A 102 -9.63 15.47 21.41
CA LYS A 102 -9.50 14.34 20.50
C LYS A 102 -10.30 14.57 19.24
N THR A 103 -9.62 14.73 18.11
CA THR A 103 -10.21 15.15 16.84
C THR A 103 -9.82 14.17 15.73
N VAL A 104 -10.75 13.89 14.81
CA VAL A 104 -10.47 13.17 13.57
C VAL A 104 -10.15 14.20 12.49
N VAL A 105 -9.01 14.00 11.80
CA VAL A 105 -8.58 14.82 10.67
C VAL A 105 -8.45 13.97 9.42
N ASN A 106 -8.61 14.59 8.26
CA ASN A 106 -8.37 13.93 6.98
C ASN A 106 -6.89 14.07 6.61
N LEU A 107 -6.24 12.96 6.29
CA LEU A 107 -4.87 12.91 5.82
C LEU A 107 -4.85 12.81 4.30
N PHE A 108 -4.12 13.70 3.65
CA PHE A 108 -3.69 13.51 2.27
C PHE A 108 -2.29 12.93 2.29
N CYS A 109 -2.18 11.67 1.90
CA CYS A 109 -0.92 10.93 1.89
C CYS A 109 -0.39 10.84 0.47
N ALA A 110 0.85 11.25 0.26
CA ALA A 110 1.56 11.11 -1.00
C ALA A 110 2.87 10.36 -0.81
N ARG A 111 3.30 9.60 -1.81
CA ARG A 111 4.58 8.90 -1.80
C ARG A 111 5.14 8.78 -3.20
N LEU A 112 6.37 9.24 -3.40
CA LEU A 112 7.10 9.02 -4.64
C LEU A 112 7.33 7.52 -4.86
N CYS A 113 7.14 7.04 -6.09
CA CYS A 113 7.21 5.61 -6.38
C CYS A 113 8.65 5.09 -6.47
N TYR A 114 9.60 5.92 -6.87
CA TYR A 114 11.02 5.55 -6.95
C TYR A 114 11.71 5.58 -5.58
N SER A 115 11.80 6.74 -4.95
CA SER A 115 12.49 6.91 -3.66
C SER A 115 11.67 6.44 -2.47
N CYS A 116 10.36 6.31 -2.62
CA CYS A 116 9.39 6.09 -1.55
C CYS A 116 9.33 7.24 -0.53
N ARG A 117 9.77 8.45 -0.89
CA ARG A 117 9.68 9.62 -0.03
C ARG A 117 8.23 9.98 0.23
N PRO A 118 7.79 10.00 1.50
CA PRO A 118 6.42 10.36 1.84
C PRO A 118 6.26 11.86 2.02
N VAL A 119 5.07 12.35 1.75
CA VAL A 119 4.56 13.65 2.22
C VAL A 119 3.16 13.40 2.75
N VAL A 120 2.90 13.82 3.99
CA VAL A 120 1.59 13.67 4.63
C VAL A 120 1.14 15.03 5.11
N LEU A 121 -0.04 15.44 4.68
CA LEU A 121 -0.71 16.68 5.07
C LEU A 121 -2.05 16.39 5.70
N ALA A 122 -2.46 17.19 6.68
CA ALA A 122 -3.73 17.07 7.36
C ALA A 122 -4.68 18.23 6.98
N TYR A 123 -5.94 17.89 6.82
CA TYR A 123 -7.03 18.80 6.48
C TYR A 123 -8.23 18.56 7.38
N ARG A 124 -9.02 19.61 7.61
CA ARG A 124 -10.28 19.49 8.36
C ARG A 124 -11.36 18.79 7.55
N ARG A 125 -11.34 18.93 6.23
CA ARG A 125 -12.35 18.38 5.32
C ARG A 125 -11.68 17.75 4.11
N GLN A 126 -12.31 16.71 3.60
CA GLN A 126 -11.96 16.08 2.33
C GLN A 126 -12.91 16.65 1.25
N ASN A 127 -12.52 17.76 0.65
CA ASN A 127 -13.23 18.43 -0.42
C ASN A 127 -12.28 18.80 -1.57
N GLU A 128 -12.82 19.34 -2.66
CA GLU A 128 -12.04 19.71 -3.84
C GLU A 128 -10.99 20.77 -3.54
N GLU A 129 -11.30 21.77 -2.75
CA GLU A 129 -10.39 22.84 -2.34
C GLU A 129 -9.17 22.26 -1.59
N SER A 130 -9.41 21.44 -0.55
CA SER A 130 -8.35 20.78 0.20
C SER A 130 -7.53 19.82 -0.68
N PHE A 131 -8.16 19.20 -1.67
CA PHE A 131 -7.50 18.31 -2.60
C PHE A 131 -6.53 19.06 -3.53
N LEU A 132 -6.99 20.16 -4.12
CA LEU A 132 -6.15 21.00 -4.99
C LEU A 132 -5.02 21.65 -4.21
N ASP A 133 -5.32 22.20 -3.02
CA ASP A 133 -4.31 22.76 -2.10
C ASP A 133 -3.24 21.73 -1.70
N ALA A 134 -3.64 20.47 -1.44
CA ALA A 134 -2.71 19.43 -1.11
C ALA A 134 -1.68 19.17 -2.24
N PHE A 135 -2.10 19.18 -3.51
CA PHE A 135 -1.18 19.03 -4.63
C PHE A 135 -0.21 20.19 -4.75
N VAL A 136 -0.69 21.42 -4.63
CA VAL A 136 0.14 22.63 -4.65
C VAL A 136 1.22 22.52 -3.57
N ASN A 137 0.83 22.20 -2.35
CA ASN A 137 1.76 22.06 -1.22
C ASN A 137 2.76 20.92 -1.44
N ILE A 138 2.31 19.75 -1.89
CA ILE A 138 3.18 18.59 -2.13
C ILE A 138 4.22 18.91 -3.20
N PHE A 139 3.81 19.48 -4.33
CA PHE A 139 4.75 19.80 -5.39
C PHE A 139 5.76 20.86 -4.96
N ASN A 140 5.35 21.85 -4.15
CA ASN A 140 6.26 22.82 -3.55
C ASN A 140 7.25 22.16 -2.58
N ILE A 141 6.80 21.25 -1.70
CA ILE A 141 7.65 20.50 -0.76
C ILE A 141 8.63 19.59 -1.50
N LEU A 142 8.24 18.98 -2.59
CA LEU A 142 9.10 18.14 -3.41
C LEU A 142 10.05 18.98 -4.29
N GLY A 143 9.67 20.21 -4.62
CA GLY A 143 10.41 21.09 -5.52
C GLY A 143 10.21 20.76 -7.00
N GLY A 144 9.12 20.10 -7.35
CA GLY A 144 8.78 19.70 -8.73
C GLY A 144 7.64 18.70 -8.80
N THR A 145 7.29 18.29 -10.02
CA THR A 145 6.24 17.32 -10.29
C THR A 145 6.77 16.04 -10.93
N THR A 146 6.01 14.96 -10.80
CA THR A 146 6.27 13.69 -11.49
C THR A 146 5.54 13.65 -12.83
N ALA A 147 5.89 12.66 -13.69
CA ALA A 147 5.16 12.46 -14.94
C ALA A 147 3.72 12.01 -14.73
N ARG A 148 3.48 11.19 -13.70
CA ARG A 148 2.17 10.61 -13.40
C ARG A 148 1.80 10.79 -11.94
N VAL A 149 0.48 10.93 -11.69
CA VAL A 149 -0.12 10.85 -10.34
C VAL A 149 -1.06 9.66 -10.31
N ILE A 150 -0.81 8.72 -9.41
CA ILE A 150 -1.55 7.46 -9.29
C ILE A 150 -2.52 7.56 -8.09
N PHE A 151 -3.80 7.29 -8.35
CA PHE A 151 -4.88 7.33 -7.36
C PHE A 151 -5.43 5.94 -7.08
N ASP A 152 -5.67 5.65 -5.80
CA ASP A 152 -6.56 4.56 -5.41
C ASP A 152 -7.99 5.11 -5.25
N ASN A 153 -8.78 5.08 -6.34
CA ASN A 153 -10.21 5.40 -6.37
C ASN A 153 -10.61 6.75 -5.70
N GLY A 154 -9.92 7.83 -6.03
CA GLY A 154 -10.23 9.15 -5.48
C GLY A 154 -11.57 9.72 -5.96
N LYS A 155 -12.68 9.50 -5.22
CA LYS A 155 -14.00 10.10 -5.51
C LYS A 155 -13.97 11.63 -5.66
N VAL A 156 -12.95 12.28 -5.08
CA VAL A 156 -12.75 13.73 -5.18
C VAL A 156 -12.14 14.15 -6.51
N ALA A 157 -11.36 13.26 -7.15
CA ALA A 157 -10.73 13.53 -8.44
C ALA A 157 -11.59 13.09 -9.64
N VAL A 158 -12.52 12.15 -9.42
CA VAL A 158 -13.32 11.51 -10.47
C VAL A 158 -14.77 11.95 -10.36
N LYS A 159 -15.30 12.52 -11.46
CA LYS A 159 -16.73 12.87 -11.59
C LYS A 159 -17.56 11.65 -11.93
N GLU A 160 -17.09 10.80 -12.85
CA GLU A 160 -17.77 9.59 -13.32
C GLU A 160 -16.76 8.54 -13.80
N GLY A 161 -17.09 7.25 -13.61
CA GLY A 161 -16.34 6.12 -14.16
C GLY A 161 -15.21 5.60 -13.27
N PHE A 162 -14.47 4.59 -13.78
CA PHE A 162 -13.34 3.96 -13.10
C PHE A 162 -12.23 3.66 -14.11
N GLY A 163 -10.98 3.69 -13.67
CA GLY A 163 -9.83 3.37 -14.50
C GLY A 163 -9.72 4.26 -15.74
N ALA A 164 -9.48 3.69 -16.91
CA ALA A 164 -9.35 4.41 -18.17
C ALA A 164 -10.60 5.18 -18.62
N HIS A 165 -11.77 4.92 -18.01
CA HIS A 165 -13.04 5.59 -18.28
C HIS A 165 -13.40 6.67 -17.26
N ALA A 166 -12.51 6.96 -16.31
CA ALA A 166 -12.74 7.99 -15.30
C ALA A 166 -12.74 9.40 -15.94
N ARG A 167 -13.80 10.17 -15.67
CA ARG A 167 -13.85 11.60 -16.03
C ARG A 167 -13.41 12.41 -14.82
N MET A 168 -12.35 13.19 -15.00
CA MET A 168 -11.84 14.08 -13.96
C MET A 168 -12.77 15.28 -13.72
N GLN A 169 -12.78 15.77 -12.50
CA GLN A 169 -13.40 17.06 -12.19
C GLN A 169 -12.63 18.20 -12.87
N GLU A 170 -13.31 19.29 -13.21
CA GLU A 170 -12.71 20.39 -13.98
C GLU A 170 -11.50 21.02 -13.27
N GLY A 171 -11.60 21.26 -11.96
CA GLY A 171 -10.50 21.82 -11.18
C GLY A 171 -9.26 20.92 -11.21
N TYR A 172 -9.46 19.61 -11.14
CA TYR A 172 -8.35 18.66 -11.22
C TYR A 172 -7.76 18.54 -12.63
N SER A 173 -8.59 18.60 -13.66
CA SER A 173 -8.10 18.65 -15.05
C SER A 173 -7.26 19.91 -15.30
N ALA A 174 -7.67 21.06 -14.77
CA ALA A 174 -6.91 22.29 -14.88
C ALA A 174 -5.58 22.19 -14.14
N LEU A 175 -5.57 21.61 -12.91
CA LEU A 175 -4.37 21.36 -12.13
C LEU A 175 -3.39 20.43 -12.87
N SER A 176 -3.90 19.31 -13.40
CA SER A 176 -3.10 18.34 -14.17
C SER A 176 -2.46 18.99 -15.40
N ALA A 177 -3.22 19.79 -16.15
CA ALA A 177 -2.72 20.53 -17.29
C ALA A 177 -1.68 21.59 -16.89
N HIS A 178 -1.92 22.32 -15.79
CA HIS A 178 -1.01 23.36 -15.29
C HIS A 178 0.34 22.79 -14.87
N TYR A 179 0.34 21.68 -14.13
CA TYR A 179 1.57 21.04 -13.64
C TYR A 179 2.15 20.01 -14.61
N GLY A 180 1.46 19.67 -15.69
CA GLY A 180 1.93 18.81 -16.77
C GLY A 180 2.08 17.34 -16.37
N PHE A 181 1.21 16.79 -15.51
CA PHE A 181 1.22 15.38 -15.14
C PHE A 181 0.00 14.63 -15.68
N ASP A 182 0.14 13.32 -15.87
CA ASP A 182 -0.96 12.43 -16.24
C ASP A 182 -1.62 11.82 -15.00
N ALA A 183 -2.95 11.83 -14.95
CA ALA A 183 -3.70 11.16 -13.89
C ALA A 183 -3.92 9.69 -14.23
N VAL A 184 -3.53 8.80 -13.33
CA VAL A 184 -3.73 7.35 -13.43
C VAL A 184 -4.64 6.89 -12.31
N PHE A 185 -5.80 6.36 -12.66
CA PHE A 185 -6.75 5.81 -11.70
C PHE A 185 -6.65 4.29 -11.71
N CYS A 186 -6.24 3.70 -10.58
CA CYS A 186 -6.14 2.25 -10.47
C CYS A 186 -7.51 1.59 -10.58
N ASN A 187 -7.62 0.57 -11.41
CA ASN A 187 -8.80 -0.28 -11.46
C ASN A 187 -8.92 -1.13 -10.19
N PRO A 188 -10.12 -1.26 -9.59
CA PRO A 188 -10.31 -2.12 -8.42
C PRO A 188 -9.94 -3.59 -8.65
N ALA A 189 -9.85 -4.03 -9.90
CA ALA A 189 -9.60 -5.41 -10.31
C ALA A 189 -8.12 -5.73 -10.64
N GLU A 190 -7.27 -4.74 -10.89
CA GLU A 190 -5.88 -4.97 -11.29
C GLU A 190 -4.92 -4.90 -10.10
N GLY A 191 -4.62 -6.08 -9.52
CA GLY A 191 -3.78 -6.19 -8.33
C GLY A 191 -2.30 -5.88 -8.52
N HIS A 192 -1.84 -5.70 -9.76
CA HIS A 192 -0.45 -5.38 -10.05
C HIS A 192 -0.10 -3.92 -9.72
N GLU A 193 -1.07 -3.02 -9.88
CA GLU A 193 -0.93 -1.60 -9.53
C GLU A 193 -1.13 -1.35 -8.03
N LYS A 194 -1.84 -2.25 -7.33
CA LYS A 194 -2.19 -2.12 -5.91
C LYS A 194 -1.07 -2.36 -4.91
N GLY A 195 0.01 -3.02 -5.28
CA GLY A 195 1.06 -3.43 -4.33
C GLY A 195 1.74 -2.28 -3.58
N LEU A 196 1.69 -1.06 -4.12
CA LEU A 196 2.20 0.15 -3.48
C LEU A 196 1.08 1.03 -2.88
N VAL A 197 -0.14 0.96 -3.43
CA VAL A 197 -1.29 1.81 -3.03
C VAL A 197 -1.98 1.28 -1.79
N GLU A 198 -2.23 -0.04 -1.72
CA GLU A 198 -2.83 -0.63 -0.53
C GLU A 198 -1.93 -0.45 0.67
N GLY A 199 -2.29 0.45 1.55
CA GLY A 199 -1.65 0.64 2.82
C GLY A 199 -0.90 1.96 3.01
N LEU A 200 -0.87 2.88 2.02
CA LEU A 200 -0.19 4.18 2.20
C LEU A 200 -0.77 4.94 3.40
N VAL A 201 -2.09 5.06 3.51
CA VAL A 201 -2.77 5.66 4.67
C VAL A 201 -2.52 4.84 5.94
N GLY A 202 -2.62 3.51 5.86
CA GLY A 202 -2.33 2.63 6.99
C GLY A 202 -0.87 2.73 7.44
N TRP A 203 0.06 2.85 6.50
CA TRP A 203 1.46 3.10 6.76
C TRP A 203 1.67 4.47 7.42
N ALA A 204 1.06 5.54 6.88
CA ALA A 204 1.13 6.89 7.42
C ALA A 204 0.60 6.95 8.87
N ARG A 205 -0.54 6.32 9.14
CA ARG A 205 -1.07 6.21 10.51
C ARG A 205 -0.06 5.59 11.47
N ARG A 206 0.60 4.50 11.11
CA ARG A 206 1.54 3.76 11.98
C ARG A 206 2.91 4.42 12.11
N ASN A 207 3.40 5.07 11.07
CA ASN A 207 4.78 5.60 11.04
C ASN A 207 4.84 7.11 11.24
N ILE A 208 3.81 7.84 10.81
CA ILE A 208 3.78 9.30 10.86
C ILE A 208 2.84 9.80 11.98
N CYS A 209 1.71 9.13 12.24
CA CYS A 209 0.75 9.55 13.26
C CYS A 209 0.90 8.83 14.61
N VAL A 210 1.97 8.06 14.82
CA VAL A 210 2.28 7.42 16.11
C VAL A 210 3.66 7.88 16.60
N PRO A 211 3.80 8.34 17.87
CA PRO A 211 2.72 8.58 18.84
C PRO A 211 1.70 9.60 18.34
N VAL A 212 0.45 9.51 18.85
CA VAL A 212 -0.64 10.39 18.41
C VAL A 212 -0.25 11.85 18.57
N PRO A 213 -0.29 12.66 17.50
CA PRO A 213 0.08 14.08 17.55
C PRO A 213 -0.79 14.84 18.57
N LYS A 214 -0.13 15.72 19.34
CA LYS A 214 -0.78 16.62 20.32
C LYS A 214 -0.30 18.03 20.02
N VAL A 215 -1.11 18.80 19.36
CA VAL A 215 -0.75 20.10 18.80
C VAL A 215 -1.83 21.14 19.09
N THR A 216 -1.52 22.41 18.89
CA THR A 216 -2.42 23.52 19.16
C THR A 216 -3.42 23.70 18.02
N ASP A 217 -2.97 23.61 16.78
CA ASP A 217 -3.80 23.86 15.60
C ASP A 217 -3.39 22.99 14.40
N MET A 218 -4.05 23.20 13.26
CA MET A 218 -3.80 22.45 12.02
C MET A 218 -2.44 22.78 11.39
N GLN A 219 -1.93 23.98 11.59
CA GLN A 219 -0.64 24.38 11.05
C GLN A 219 0.48 23.69 11.81
N ASP A 220 0.41 23.69 13.12
CA ASP A 220 1.33 22.92 13.99
C ASP A 220 1.30 21.44 13.66
N LEU A 221 0.10 20.89 13.40
CA LEU A 221 -0.06 19.50 12.99
C LEU A 221 0.71 19.21 11.69
N ASN A 222 0.53 20.05 10.68
CA ASN A 222 1.20 19.87 9.40
C ASN A 222 2.72 20.01 9.52
N TYR A 223 3.21 20.93 10.35
CA TYR A 223 4.67 21.02 10.65
C TYR A 223 5.20 19.74 11.30
N GLU A 224 4.47 19.20 12.28
CA GLU A 224 4.87 17.95 12.95
C GLU A 224 4.85 16.75 11.98
N LEU A 225 3.80 16.61 11.16
CA LEU A 225 3.70 15.54 10.16
C LEU A 225 4.83 15.61 9.15
N LEU A 226 5.14 16.80 8.63
CA LEU A 226 6.24 17.01 7.70
C LEU A 226 7.61 16.73 8.34
N ALA A 227 7.83 17.14 9.59
CA ALA A 227 9.06 16.82 10.32
C ALA A 227 9.26 15.31 10.46
N ARG A 228 8.18 14.57 10.73
CA ARG A 228 8.20 13.10 10.80
C ARG A 228 8.45 12.46 9.42
N CYS A 229 7.89 13.02 8.34
CA CYS A 229 8.19 12.60 6.97
C CYS A 229 9.67 12.80 6.63
N LEU A 230 10.25 13.95 6.98
CA LEU A 230 11.68 14.24 6.80
C LEU A 230 12.55 13.26 7.60
N LYS A 231 12.18 12.96 8.85
CA LYS A 231 12.90 11.97 9.65
C LYS A 231 12.91 10.59 8.99
N TYR A 232 11.83 10.23 8.26
CA TYR A 232 11.74 8.97 7.53
C TYR A 232 12.74 8.88 6.36
N GLU A 233 13.29 9.99 5.87
CA GLU A 233 14.31 9.99 4.83
C GLU A 233 15.58 9.21 5.22
N ASN A 234 15.85 9.07 6.52
CA ASN A 234 16.97 8.26 7.03
C ASN A 234 16.70 6.74 6.96
N HIS A 235 15.46 6.34 6.66
CA HIS A 235 15.07 4.93 6.60
C HIS A 235 15.57 4.27 5.31
N LYS A 236 16.10 3.03 5.45
CA LYS A 236 16.44 2.18 4.31
C LYS A 236 15.39 1.10 4.13
N ILE A 237 14.66 1.15 3.03
CA ILE A 237 13.65 0.15 2.70
C ILE A 237 14.35 -1.11 2.20
N ARG A 238 13.88 -2.28 2.67
CA ARG A 238 14.41 -3.57 2.23
C ARG A 238 14.29 -3.72 0.71
N GLY A 239 15.41 -4.09 0.07
CA GLY A 239 15.49 -4.23 -1.40
C GLY A 239 15.82 -2.95 -2.16
N LYS A 240 15.87 -1.79 -1.50
CA LYS A 240 16.34 -0.54 -2.10
C LYS A 240 17.86 -0.37 -1.92
N LYS A 241 18.50 0.28 -2.90
CA LYS A 241 19.98 0.48 -2.93
C LYS A 241 20.50 1.42 -1.84
N ALA A 242 19.70 2.42 -1.46
CA ALA A 242 20.09 3.49 -0.54
C ALA A 242 18.92 3.87 0.38
N THR A 243 19.12 4.86 1.26
CA THR A 243 18.06 5.43 2.09
C THR A 243 17.04 6.19 1.24
N VAL A 244 15.84 6.43 1.80
CA VAL A 244 14.79 7.20 1.13
C VAL A 244 15.28 8.58 0.73
N GLY A 245 16.03 9.26 1.61
CA GLY A 245 16.58 10.60 1.35
C GLY A 245 17.63 10.60 0.24
N GLU A 246 18.58 9.65 0.26
CA GLU A 246 19.61 9.53 -0.79
C GLU A 246 18.96 9.24 -2.15
N MET A 247 17.99 8.34 -2.20
CA MET A 247 17.23 8.06 -3.42
C MET A 247 16.41 9.27 -3.88
N PHE A 248 15.87 10.06 -2.93
CA PHE A 248 15.16 11.29 -3.28
C PHE A 248 16.09 12.35 -3.87
N GLN A 249 17.32 12.50 -3.38
CA GLN A 249 18.30 13.43 -3.98
C GLN A 249 18.64 13.06 -5.43
N GLU A 250 18.65 11.77 -5.77
CA GLU A 250 18.76 11.32 -7.14
C GLU A 250 17.49 11.68 -7.94
N GLU A 251 16.31 11.29 -7.42
CA GLU A 251 15.01 11.49 -8.08
C GLU A 251 14.69 12.98 -8.31
N LYS A 252 15.05 13.85 -7.37
CA LYS A 252 14.80 15.30 -7.42
C LYS A 252 15.33 15.95 -8.71
N ARG A 253 16.41 15.42 -9.28
CA ARG A 253 17.01 15.95 -10.52
C ARG A 253 16.16 15.72 -11.76
N PHE A 254 15.21 14.77 -11.69
CA PHE A 254 14.32 14.38 -12.78
C PHE A 254 12.91 14.95 -12.62
N LEU A 255 12.58 15.52 -11.45
CA LEU A 255 11.29 16.19 -11.26
C LEU A 255 11.14 17.31 -12.27
N ARG A 256 9.96 17.43 -12.85
CA ARG A 256 9.61 18.53 -13.74
C ARG A 256 9.54 19.83 -12.95
N ARG A 257 10.04 20.90 -13.53
CA ARG A 257 10.01 22.22 -12.90
C ARG A 257 8.58 22.67 -12.65
N LEU A 258 8.39 23.33 -11.51
CA LEU A 258 7.10 23.96 -11.23
C LEU A 258 6.85 25.10 -12.21
N PRO A 259 5.63 25.24 -12.73
CA PRO A 259 5.27 26.39 -13.54
C PRO A 259 5.37 27.67 -12.68
N PRO A 260 5.61 28.83 -13.31
CA PRO A 260 5.53 30.09 -12.58
C PRO A 260 4.10 30.29 -12.08
N TYR A 261 3.97 30.81 -10.86
CA TYR A 261 2.67 31.19 -10.35
C TYR A 261 2.03 32.23 -11.26
N ILE A 262 0.75 32.02 -11.60
CA ILE A 262 -0.09 33.00 -12.28
C ILE A 262 -0.80 33.79 -11.22
#